data_e0f6125e260cd859cfd7ad3a3f04d2c7
#
_entry.id   e0f6125e260cd859cfd7ad3a3f04d2c7
#
_cell.length_a   1.000
_cell.length_b   1.000
_cell.length_c   1.000
_cell.angle_alpha   90.00
_cell.angle_beta   90.00
_cell.angle_gamma   90.00
#
_symmetry.space_group_name_H-M   'P 1'
#
loop_
_entity.id
_entity.type
_entity.pdbx_description
1 polymer ?
#
loop_
_entity_poly.entity_id
_entity_poly.type
_entity_poly.pdbx_seq_one_letter_code
_entity_poly.pdbx_strand_id
1 'polypeptide(L)'
;MGFVHLRNHLRRVKHPPSAQYNELALRSVVAFITGRQVAAIPKKRRGSHMSKNNRKTNAALITLIGDLKAQSRSTGSALWRDVALRLETSRSNWAEPNLSRLSRYAANEDMVLVPGKLLGSGEVAGKPNVAAYSVSSGARSKIEDAGGRVITIRELMNENPEGAGVRILG
;
A
#
# COMPACT_ATOMS: atom_id res chain seq x y z
N MET A 1 -60.20 -40.95 23.10
CA MET A 1 -60.89 -39.99 22.21
C MET A 1 -60.26 -38.61 22.55
N GLY A 2 -59.34 -38.06 21.74
CA GLY A 2 -58.68 -36.79 21.97
C GLY A 2 -58.22 -36.24 20.64
N PHE A 3 -58.98 -35.29 20.12
CA PHE A 3 -58.61 -34.55 18.89
C PHE A 3 -57.47 -33.62 19.15
N VAL A 4 -56.33 -33.84 18.48
CA VAL A 4 -55.15 -32.95 18.48
C VAL A 4 -55.35 -31.90 17.40
N HIS A 5 -55.42 -30.65 17.83
CA HIS A 5 -55.63 -29.48 17.02
C HIS A 5 -54.29 -29.08 16.38
N LEU A 6 -54.07 -29.34 15.10
CA LEU A 6 -52.93 -28.85 14.31
C LEU A 6 -53.18 -27.39 13.93
N ARG A 7 -52.53 -26.46 14.63
CA ARG A 7 -52.45 -25.06 14.22
C ARG A 7 -51.42 -24.91 13.14
N ASN A 8 -51.87 -24.63 11.94
CA ASN A 8 -51.11 -24.19 10.79
C ASN A 8 -50.33 -22.90 11.12
N HIS A 9 -49.01 -23.00 11.21
CA HIS A 9 -48.10 -21.86 11.22
C HIS A 9 -47.74 -21.50 9.78
N LEU A 10 -48.57 -20.71 9.13
CA LEU A 10 -48.26 -20.06 7.86
C LEU A 10 -47.14 -19.06 8.12
N ARG A 11 -45.90 -19.46 7.85
CA ARG A 11 -44.77 -18.52 7.74
C ARG A 11 -45.01 -17.59 6.56
N ARG A 12 -45.27 -16.33 6.88
CA ARG A 12 -45.37 -15.20 5.97
C ARG A 12 -44.08 -15.08 5.18
N VAL A 13 -44.07 -15.55 3.95
CA VAL A 13 -42.98 -15.30 3.02
C VAL A 13 -42.98 -13.79 2.72
N LYS A 14 -41.99 -13.09 3.22
CA LYS A 14 -41.74 -11.68 2.86
C LYS A 14 -41.32 -11.65 1.41
N HIS A 15 -42.22 -11.16 0.54
CA HIS A 15 -41.86 -10.84 -0.82
C HIS A 15 -40.71 -9.82 -0.82
N PRO A 16 -39.60 -10.02 -1.59
CA PRO A 16 -38.66 -8.98 -1.80
C PRO A 16 -39.28 -7.82 -2.59
N PRO A 17 -38.86 -6.58 -2.35
CA PRO A 17 -39.46 -5.42 -3.02
C PRO A 17 -39.26 -5.53 -4.54
N SER A 18 -40.42 -5.49 -5.22
CA SER A 18 -40.49 -5.34 -6.67
C SER A 18 -39.83 -4.03 -7.08
N ALA A 19 -38.80 -4.09 -7.85
CA ALA A 19 -38.25 -3.10 -8.75
C ALA A 19 -36.70 -3.06 -8.67
N GLN A 20 -36.09 -4.08 -9.21
CA GLN A 20 -34.78 -4.02 -9.84
C GLN A 20 -34.56 -5.32 -10.64
N TYR A 21 -35.50 -5.66 -11.49
CA TYR A 21 -35.22 -6.59 -12.56
C TYR A 21 -34.36 -5.85 -13.56
N ASN A 22 -33.09 -6.18 -13.52
CA ASN A 22 -31.99 -5.66 -14.30
C ASN A 22 -32.42 -5.46 -15.78
N GLU A 23 -32.45 -4.24 -16.26
CA GLU A 23 -32.61 -3.90 -17.69
C GLU A 23 -31.69 -4.72 -18.61
N LEU A 24 -30.57 -5.19 -18.06
CA LEU A 24 -29.62 -6.08 -18.73
C LEU A 24 -30.17 -7.49 -18.99
N ALA A 25 -31.06 -8.02 -18.14
CA ALA A 25 -31.68 -9.32 -18.35
C ALA A 25 -32.75 -9.27 -19.46
N LEU A 26 -33.53 -8.19 -19.50
CA LEU A 26 -34.52 -7.97 -20.57
C LEU A 26 -33.86 -7.74 -21.93
N ARG A 27 -32.74 -7.04 -22.00
CA ARG A 27 -31.95 -6.87 -23.22
C ARG A 27 -31.37 -8.18 -23.73
N SER A 28 -30.98 -9.08 -22.86
CA SER A 28 -30.45 -10.41 -23.22
C SER A 28 -31.54 -11.31 -23.84
N VAL A 29 -32.76 -11.26 -23.32
CA VAL A 29 -33.89 -12.06 -23.83
C VAL A 29 -34.37 -11.54 -25.17
N VAL A 30 -34.44 -10.22 -25.36
CA VAL A 30 -34.83 -9.61 -26.65
C VAL A 30 -33.80 -9.88 -27.74
N ALA A 31 -32.48 -9.91 -27.40
CA ALA A 31 -31.42 -10.24 -28.34
C ALA A 31 -31.50 -11.67 -28.84
N PHE A 32 -31.98 -12.60 -28.00
CA PHE A 32 -32.14 -14.01 -28.40
C PHE A 32 -33.30 -14.22 -29.38
N ILE A 33 -34.36 -13.42 -29.29
CA ILE A 33 -35.55 -13.53 -30.13
C ILE A 33 -35.33 -12.90 -31.53
N THR A 34 -34.48 -11.88 -31.65
CA THR A 34 -34.29 -11.13 -32.89
C THR A 34 -33.07 -11.56 -33.73
N GLY A 35 -32.29 -12.56 -33.27
CA GLY A 35 -31.12 -13.07 -34.00
C GLY A 35 -30.02 -12.03 -34.23
N ARG A 36 -30.11 -10.84 -33.61
CA ARG A 36 -29.08 -9.81 -33.74
C ARG A 36 -27.98 -10.07 -32.70
N GLN A 37 -26.85 -10.56 -33.17
CA GLN A 37 -25.66 -10.59 -32.33
C GLN A 37 -25.31 -9.16 -31.89
N VAL A 38 -25.60 -8.83 -30.65
CA VAL A 38 -25.11 -7.61 -30.02
C VAL A 38 -23.63 -7.83 -29.80
N ALA A 39 -22.79 -7.23 -30.64
CA ALA A 39 -21.36 -7.24 -30.44
C ALA A 39 -21.09 -6.75 -29.00
N ALA A 40 -20.45 -7.60 -28.20
CA ALA A 40 -20.07 -7.26 -26.84
C ALA A 40 -19.29 -5.94 -26.89
N ILE A 41 -19.82 -4.90 -26.28
CA ILE A 41 -19.11 -3.61 -26.15
C ILE A 41 -17.79 -3.95 -25.45
N PRO A 42 -16.65 -3.78 -26.10
CA PRO A 42 -15.39 -4.08 -25.45
C PRO A 42 -15.32 -3.18 -24.22
N LYS A 43 -15.31 -3.79 -23.03
CA LYS A 43 -15.01 -3.06 -21.79
C LYS A 43 -13.71 -2.33 -22.07
N LYS A 44 -13.78 -1.00 -22.23
CA LYS A 44 -12.61 -0.14 -22.37
C LYS A 44 -11.68 -0.53 -21.23
N ARG A 45 -10.67 -1.36 -21.53
CA ARG A 45 -9.60 -1.68 -20.59
C ARG A 45 -9.11 -0.32 -20.14
N ARG A 46 -9.33 0.02 -18.88
CA ARG A 46 -8.65 1.16 -18.26
C ARG A 46 -7.20 0.91 -18.60
N GLY A 47 -6.68 1.71 -19.53
CA GLY A 47 -5.32 1.58 -19.97
C GLY A 47 -4.48 1.45 -18.72
N SER A 48 -3.69 0.40 -18.63
CA SER A 48 -2.65 0.33 -17.61
C SER A 48 -1.96 1.67 -17.73
N HIS A 49 -1.98 2.45 -16.66
CA HIS A 49 -1.23 3.70 -16.59
C HIS A 49 0.22 3.24 -16.72
N MET A 50 0.69 3.07 -17.95
CA MET A 50 2.11 2.87 -18.20
C MET A 50 2.78 4.05 -17.54
N SER A 51 3.46 3.77 -16.47
CA SER A 51 4.31 4.68 -15.74
C SER A 51 5.07 5.50 -16.77
N LYS A 52 4.72 6.79 -16.87
CA LYS A 52 5.37 7.73 -17.77
C LYS A 52 6.85 7.64 -17.50
N ASN A 53 7.57 7.03 -18.43
CA ASN A 53 9.02 6.98 -18.54
C ASN A 53 9.76 7.11 -17.21
N ASN A 54 10.12 5.98 -16.64
CA ASN A 54 11.03 5.93 -15.51
C ASN A 54 12.39 6.50 -15.97
N ARG A 55 12.56 7.83 -15.92
CA ARG A 55 13.78 8.54 -16.29
C ARG A 55 14.92 8.28 -15.30
N LYS A 56 14.75 7.30 -14.42
CA LYS A 56 15.78 6.92 -13.45
C LYS A 56 16.85 6.09 -14.16
N THR A 57 18.06 6.59 -14.14
CA THR A 57 19.25 5.94 -14.71
C THR A 57 19.91 4.97 -13.73
N ASN A 58 19.62 5.08 -12.42
CA ASN A 58 20.23 4.22 -11.42
C ASN A 58 19.53 2.85 -11.38
N ALA A 59 20.18 1.82 -11.90
CA ALA A 59 19.66 0.45 -11.95
C ALA A 59 19.33 -0.11 -10.55
N ALA A 60 20.17 0.15 -9.55
CA ALA A 60 19.93 -0.32 -8.18
C ALA A 60 18.65 0.27 -7.58
N LEU A 61 18.33 1.53 -7.87
CA LEU A 61 17.09 2.16 -7.43
C LEU A 61 15.87 1.58 -8.17
N ILE A 62 15.99 1.32 -9.46
CA ILE A 62 14.91 0.71 -10.25
C ILE A 62 14.58 -0.68 -9.70
N THR A 63 15.62 -1.48 -9.42
CA THR A 63 15.46 -2.82 -8.82
C THR A 63 14.79 -2.71 -7.44
N LEU A 64 15.28 -1.82 -6.56
CA LEU A 64 14.68 -1.62 -5.23
C LEU A 64 13.19 -1.25 -5.33
N ILE A 65 12.82 -0.34 -6.21
CA ILE A 65 11.41 0.03 -6.43
C ILE A 65 10.58 -1.18 -6.92
N GLY A 66 11.16 -2.01 -7.79
CA GLY A 66 10.54 -3.25 -8.26
C GLY A 66 10.29 -4.23 -7.13
N ASP A 67 11.32 -4.46 -6.27
CA ASP A 67 11.26 -5.34 -5.11
C ASP A 67 10.20 -4.86 -4.10
N LEU A 68 10.17 -3.58 -3.78
CA LEU A 68 9.17 -2.97 -2.89
C LEU A 68 7.74 -3.16 -3.41
N LYS A 69 7.52 -2.99 -4.71
CA LYS A 69 6.21 -3.22 -5.33
C LYS A 69 5.82 -4.70 -5.33
N ALA A 70 6.79 -5.59 -5.51
CA ALA A 70 6.58 -7.03 -5.43
C ALA A 70 6.21 -7.43 -4.01
N GLN A 71 6.96 -6.94 -3.01
CA GLN A 71 6.70 -7.17 -1.59
C GLN A 71 5.30 -6.69 -1.18
N SER A 72 4.91 -5.48 -1.60
CA SER A 72 3.57 -4.96 -1.33
C SER A 72 2.45 -5.83 -1.90
N ARG A 73 2.68 -6.46 -3.07
CA ARG A 73 1.69 -7.37 -3.67
C ARG A 73 1.61 -8.72 -2.96
N SER A 74 2.75 -9.23 -2.48
CA SER A 74 2.82 -10.53 -1.78
C SER A 74 2.26 -10.46 -0.37
N THR A 75 2.56 -9.40 0.37
CA THR A 75 2.13 -9.23 1.77
C THR A 75 0.83 -8.45 1.94
N GLY A 76 0.37 -7.75 0.90
CA GLY A 76 -0.76 -6.82 0.98
C GLY A 76 -0.43 -5.51 1.72
N SER A 77 0.82 -5.31 2.16
CA SER A 77 1.23 -4.13 2.92
C SER A 77 1.21 -2.86 2.08
N ALA A 78 0.44 -1.87 2.51
CA ALA A 78 0.37 -0.55 1.88
C ALA A 78 1.65 0.26 2.06
N LEU A 79 2.41 0.00 3.15
CA LEU A 79 3.65 0.71 3.49
C LEU A 79 4.68 0.60 2.35
N TRP A 80 4.96 -0.60 1.87
CA TRP A 80 5.95 -0.81 0.81
C TRP A 80 5.55 -0.17 -0.52
N ARG A 81 4.23 -0.12 -0.80
CA ARG A 81 3.72 0.59 -1.96
C ARG A 81 3.95 2.10 -1.86
N ASP A 82 3.70 2.69 -0.69
CA ASP A 82 3.90 4.12 -0.46
C ASP A 82 5.38 4.49 -0.56
N VAL A 83 6.27 3.70 0.06
CA VAL A 83 7.73 3.88 -0.06
C VAL A 83 8.18 3.81 -1.52
N ALA A 84 7.69 2.83 -2.29
CA ALA A 84 8.02 2.70 -3.71
C ALA A 84 7.57 3.94 -4.51
N LEU A 85 6.37 4.44 -4.27
CA LEU A 85 5.84 5.63 -4.95
C LEU A 85 6.67 6.88 -4.63
N ARG A 86 7.07 7.07 -3.37
CA ARG A 86 7.94 8.19 -2.97
C ARG A 86 9.31 8.12 -3.63
N LEU A 87 9.91 6.93 -3.73
CA LEU A 87 11.18 6.74 -4.43
C LEU A 87 11.06 6.88 -5.95
N GLU A 88 9.87 6.69 -6.54
CA GLU A 88 9.60 6.94 -7.96
C GLU A 88 9.55 8.43 -8.31
N THR A 89 9.26 9.30 -7.37
CA THR A 89 9.22 10.74 -7.61
C THR A 89 10.59 11.30 -7.98
N SER A 90 10.65 12.53 -8.48
CA SER A 90 11.92 13.22 -8.73
C SER A 90 12.74 13.30 -7.44
N ARG A 91 14.06 13.23 -7.57
CA ARG A 91 14.97 13.36 -6.41
C ARG A 91 14.79 14.66 -5.63
N SER A 92 14.41 15.74 -6.29
CA SER A 92 14.08 17.02 -5.64
C SER A 92 12.91 16.94 -4.67
N ASN A 93 12.06 15.92 -4.82
CA ASN A 93 10.88 15.72 -3.98
C ASN A 93 11.09 14.62 -2.92
N TRP A 94 12.31 14.09 -2.82
CA TRP A 94 12.61 13.09 -1.81
C TRP A 94 12.69 13.71 -0.42
N ALA A 95 12.33 12.92 0.57
CA ALA A 95 12.45 13.31 1.95
C ALA A 95 13.93 13.49 2.34
N GLU A 96 14.28 14.65 2.89
CA GLU A 96 15.60 14.94 3.44
C GLU A 96 15.48 15.45 4.89
N PRO A 97 14.96 14.60 5.81
CA PRO A 97 14.82 15.00 7.21
C PRO A 97 16.18 15.10 7.89
N ASN A 98 16.25 15.99 8.88
CA ASN A 98 17.38 16.13 9.80
C ASN A 98 17.19 15.26 11.06
N LEU A 99 18.27 14.99 11.80
CA LEU A 99 18.20 14.25 13.05
C LEU A 99 17.30 14.90 14.09
N SER A 100 17.23 16.23 14.15
CA SER A 100 16.29 16.94 15.04
C SER A 100 14.82 16.60 14.77
N ARG A 101 14.47 16.33 13.51
CA ARG A 101 13.14 15.86 13.14
C ARG A 101 12.94 14.40 13.52
N LEU A 102 13.96 13.57 13.30
CA LEU A 102 13.96 12.17 13.72
C LEU A 102 13.70 12.04 15.23
N SER A 103 14.43 12.80 16.06
CA SER A 103 14.29 12.77 17.53
C SER A 103 12.89 13.06 18.02
N ARG A 104 12.12 13.90 17.33
CA ARG A 104 10.71 14.19 17.68
C ARG A 104 9.76 13.02 17.43
N TYR A 105 10.08 12.18 16.46
CA TYR A 105 9.18 11.10 16.00
C TYR A 105 9.65 9.70 16.41
N ALA A 106 10.93 9.54 16.74
CA ALA A 106 11.55 8.26 17.12
C ALA A 106 11.64 8.03 18.63
N ALA A 107 10.98 8.84 19.45
CA ALA A 107 11.07 8.78 20.90
C ALA A 107 10.60 7.44 21.54
N ASN A 108 9.92 6.59 20.80
CA ASN A 108 9.24 5.40 21.31
C ASN A 108 9.76 4.09 20.69
N GLU A 109 11.05 3.95 20.40
CA GLU A 109 11.69 2.71 19.92
C GLU A 109 11.15 2.16 18.57
N ASP A 110 10.23 2.89 17.92
CA ASP A 110 9.66 2.48 16.64
C ASP A 110 10.72 2.54 15.54
N MET A 111 10.62 1.59 14.61
CA MET A 111 11.43 1.63 13.41
C MET A 111 10.98 2.80 12.51
N VAL A 112 11.90 3.71 12.21
CA VAL A 112 11.63 4.86 11.32
C VAL A 112 12.20 4.60 9.94
N LEU A 113 11.36 4.73 8.91
CA LEU A 113 11.76 4.59 7.51
C LEU A 113 11.80 5.95 6.82
N VAL A 114 12.94 6.26 6.22
CA VAL A 114 13.16 7.49 5.45
C VAL A 114 13.30 7.15 3.96
N PRO A 115 12.28 7.41 3.12
CA PRO A 115 12.36 7.18 1.67
C PRO A 115 13.16 8.28 0.97
N GLY A 116 14.40 8.48 1.41
CA GLY A 116 15.26 9.54 0.93
C GLY A 116 16.60 9.59 1.66
N LYS A 117 17.11 10.79 1.95
CA LYS A 117 18.41 10.99 2.59
C LYS A 117 18.27 11.58 3.99
N LEU A 118 18.78 10.87 4.99
CA LEU A 118 18.86 11.37 6.35
C LEU A 118 20.09 12.25 6.55
N LEU A 119 19.88 13.47 7.04
CA LEU A 119 20.90 14.49 7.26
C LEU A 119 21.28 14.60 8.74
N GLY A 120 22.57 14.90 9.01
CA GLY A 120 23.16 14.90 10.36
C GLY A 120 22.94 16.18 11.19
N SER A 121 22.06 17.10 10.77
CA SER A 121 21.79 18.32 11.54
C SER A 121 20.88 18.03 12.74
N GLY A 122 21.28 18.55 13.89
CA GLY A 122 20.58 18.33 15.16
C GLY A 122 21.19 17.21 16.01
N GLU A 123 20.54 16.92 17.12
CA GLU A 123 20.93 15.89 18.07
C GLU A 123 19.99 14.70 18.01
N VAL A 124 20.49 13.55 18.42
CA VAL A 124 19.73 12.30 18.52
C VAL A 124 19.26 12.13 19.95
N ALA A 125 17.95 11.98 20.13
CA ALA A 125 17.39 11.61 21.42
C ALA A 125 17.07 10.11 21.43
N GLY A 126 17.54 9.39 22.45
CA GLY A 126 17.29 7.95 22.60
C GLY A 126 18.14 7.09 21.64
N LYS A 127 17.67 5.87 21.39
CA LYS A 127 18.32 4.87 20.52
C LYS A 127 17.46 4.60 19.30
N PRO A 128 17.44 5.47 18.31
CA PRO A 128 16.54 5.31 17.16
C PRO A 128 16.99 4.17 16.25
N ASN A 129 16.03 3.36 15.82
CA ASN A 129 16.22 2.40 14.73
C ASN A 129 15.76 3.05 13.41
N VAL A 130 16.68 3.19 12.46
CA VAL A 130 16.41 3.93 11.22
C VAL A 130 16.74 3.10 10.00
N ALA A 131 15.77 2.99 9.10
CA ALA A 131 15.97 2.49 7.75
C ALA A 131 15.92 3.66 6.77
N ALA A 132 16.92 3.83 5.92
CA ALA A 132 16.93 4.91 4.93
C ALA A 132 17.49 4.45 3.59
N TYR A 133 17.12 5.17 2.52
CA TYR A 133 17.74 4.98 1.22
C TYR A 133 19.22 5.43 1.22
N SER A 134 19.49 6.55 1.88
CA SER A 134 20.86 7.08 2.06
C SER A 134 20.96 7.80 3.39
N VAL A 135 22.12 7.73 4.03
CA VAL A 135 22.40 8.41 5.30
C VAL A 135 23.71 9.17 5.15
N SER A 136 23.78 10.42 5.61
CA SER A 136 25.03 11.16 5.64
C SER A 136 25.97 10.58 6.70
N SER A 137 27.30 10.70 6.49
CA SER A 137 28.31 10.20 7.42
C SER A 137 28.09 10.74 8.84
N GLY A 138 27.87 12.04 8.97
CA GLY A 138 27.62 12.65 10.27
C GLY A 138 26.31 12.22 10.94
N ALA A 139 25.26 11.84 10.15
CA ALA A 139 24.05 11.26 10.73
C ALA A 139 24.29 9.85 11.24
N ARG A 140 25.04 9.05 10.46
CA ARG A 140 25.37 7.67 10.83
C ARG A 140 26.15 7.64 12.15
N SER A 141 27.26 8.38 12.24
CA SER A 141 28.08 8.45 13.47
C SER A 141 27.25 8.85 14.68
N LYS A 142 26.44 9.90 14.58
CA LYS A 142 25.59 10.36 15.70
C LYS A 142 24.55 9.33 16.15
N ILE A 143 23.97 8.55 15.22
CA ILE A 143 23.02 7.51 15.57
C ILE A 143 23.72 6.32 16.24
N GLU A 144 24.89 5.92 15.69
CA GLU A 144 25.70 4.83 16.26
C GLU A 144 26.25 5.21 17.63
N ASP A 145 26.73 6.44 17.82
CA ASP A 145 27.19 6.98 19.11
C ASP A 145 26.06 7.02 20.17
N ALA A 146 24.84 7.28 19.74
CA ALA A 146 23.64 7.20 20.59
C ALA A 146 23.20 5.76 20.89
N GLY A 147 23.86 4.74 20.31
CA GLY A 147 23.50 3.34 20.44
C GLY A 147 22.28 2.93 19.60
N GLY A 148 21.92 3.72 18.60
CA GLY A 148 20.88 3.42 17.62
C GLY A 148 21.41 2.53 16.49
N ARG A 149 20.50 2.08 15.61
CA ARG A 149 20.82 1.22 14.47
C ARG A 149 20.44 1.90 13.16
N VAL A 150 21.34 1.82 12.17
CA VAL A 150 21.10 2.31 10.80
C VAL A 150 21.14 1.13 9.83
N ILE A 151 20.02 0.89 9.15
CA ILE A 151 19.90 -0.17 8.14
C ILE A 151 19.44 0.39 6.79
N THR A 152 19.57 -0.38 5.75
CA THR A 152 19.02 -0.05 4.43
C THR A 152 17.54 -0.43 4.34
N ILE A 153 16.82 0.20 3.40
CA ILE A 153 15.40 -0.17 3.15
C ILE A 153 15.27 -1.65 2.77
N ARG A 154 16.25 -2.20 2.06
CA ARG A 154 16.25 -3.62 1.65
C ARG A 154 16.41 -4.56 2.85
N GLU A 155 17.29 -4.24 3.77
CA GLU A 155 17.45 -5.00 5.02
C GLU A 155 16.17 -4.96 5.85
N LEU A 156 15.57 -3.78 5.99
CA LEU A 156 14.28 -3.65 6.68
C LEU A 156 13.18 -4.51 6.03
N MET A 157 13.11 -4.54 4.71
CA MET A 157 12.13 -5.34 3.97
C MET A 157 12.30 -6.84 4.25
N ASN A 158 13.55 -7.30 4.45
CA ASN A 158 13.84 -8.70 4.78
C ASN A 158 13.53 -9.01 6.26
N GLU A 159 13.82 -8.09 7.19
CA GLU A 159 13.56 -8.26 8.62
C GLU A 159 12.07 -8.14 8.95
N ASN A 160 11.37 -7.23 8.32
CA ASN A 160 9.94 -6.96 8.57
C ASN A 160 9.16 -6.87 7.25
N PRO A 161 8.82 -8.02 6.64
CA PRO A 161 8.16 -8.04 5.33
C PRO A 161 6.75 -7.42 5.34
N GLU A 162 6.06 -7.42 6.46
CA GLU A 162 4.74 -6.81 6.62
C GLU A 162 4.82 -5.29 6.85
N GLY A 163 5.95 -4.80 7.37
CA GLY A 163 6.14 -3.40 7.72
C GLY A 163 5.34 -2.96 8.94
N ALA A 164 4.99 -3.90 9.83
CA ALA A 164 4.27 -3.58 11.06
C ALA A 164 5.14 -2.73 12.00
N GLY A 165 4.56 -1.68 12.60
CA GLY A 165 5.27 -0.79 13.52
C GLY A 165 6.30 0.14 12.85
N VAL A 166 6.37 0.18 11.53
CA VAL A 166 7.29 1.07 10.80
C VAL A 166 6.62 2.41 10.51
N ARG A 167 7.27 3.49 10.93
CA ARG A 167 6.81 4.86 10.69
C ARG A 167 7.60 5.51 9.54
N ILE A 168 6.89 6.04 8.54
CA ILE A 168 7.54 6.78 7.44
C ILE A 168 7.76 8.23 7.86
N LEU A 169 9.00 8.69 7.77
CA LEU A 169 9.40 10.06 7.98
C LEU A 169 9.72 10.71 6.63
N GLY A 170 8.87 11.66 6.21
CA GLY A 170 9.01 12.34 4.93
C GLY A 170 8.41 13.74 4.92
#